data_ec867322db2f2d0f05d6ee732fc31f66
#
_entry.id   ec867322db2f2d0f05d6ee732fc31f66
#
_cell.length_a   1.000
_cell.length_b   1.000
_cell.length_c   1.000
_cell.angle_alpha   90.00
_cell.angle_beta   90.00
_cell.angle_gamma   90.00
#
_symmetry.space_group_name_H-M   'P 1'
#
loop_
_entity.id
_entity.type
_entity.pdbx_description
1 polymer ?
#
loop_
_entity_poly.entity_id
_entity_poly.type
_entity_poly.pdbx_seq_one_letter_code
_entity_poly.pdbx_strand_id
1 'polypeptide(L)'
;SSSVKGALVHRTAYYYNNECGIFAENLSPEDFNKHVGKRNKAVFALFGCEGNEDETQPTEAPTGERTDGKRRGHVLFADIIRNKEEKTDKKIHNHVKIDRFTGGAIDGALFDEEALIVHPDEPEEIEFELLVDVDERINEDQRIILAFEEALKDVCKGMLPLGGNVNKGYGQFEGKLYKDGNCIYE
;
A
#
# COMPACT_ATOMS: atom_id res chain seq x y z
N SER A 1 -6.36 -0.25 -8.46
CA SER A 1 -4.97 0.28 -8.27
C SER A 1 -4.81 1.14 -7.01
N SER A 2 -5.79 1.99 -6.66
CA SER A 2 -5.65 2.92 -5.53
C SER A 2 -5.47 2.24 -4.17
N SER A 3 -6.13 1.12 -3.90
CA SER A 3 -6.00 0.38 -2.64
C SER A 3 -4.62 -0.28 -2.48
N VAL A 4 -4.08 -0.85 -3.56
CA VAL A 4 -2.73 -1.44 -3.59
C VAL A 4 -1.68 -0.35 -3.37
N LYS A 5 -1.79 0.76 -4.10
CA LYS A 5 -0.90 1.93 -3.94
C LYS A 5 -0.91 2.42 -2.50
N GLY A 6 -2.09 2.59 -1.88
CA GLY A 6 -2.22 3.08 -0.50
C GLY A 6 -1.53 2.17 0.52
N ALA A 7 -1.70 0.86 0.40
CA ALA A 7 -1.05 -0.10 1.29
C ALA A 7 0.48 -0.06 1.14
N LEU A 8 0.98 -0.05 -0.10
CA LEU A 8 2.42 0.00 -0.38
C LEU A 8 3.07 1.29 0.10
N VAL A 9 2.40 2.45 0.00
CA VAL A 9 2.92 3.73 0.49
C VAL A 9 3.33 3.65 1.96
N HIS A 10 2.43 3.17 2.82
CA HIS A 10 2.71 3.08 4.26
C HIS A 10 3.79 2.04 4.58
N ARG A 11 3.78 0.91 3.88
CA ARG A 11 4.74 -0.16 4.11
C ARG A 11 6.14 0.20 3.62
N THR A 12 6.25 0.89 2.49
CA THR A 12 7.52 1.43 1.98
C THR A 12 8.11 2.46 2.93
N ALA A 13 7.28 3.38 3.47
CA ALA A 13 7.75 4.34 4.46
C ALA A 13 8.32 3.65 5.71
N TYR A 14 7.67 2.60 6.19
CA TYR A 14 8.16 1.80 7.32
C TYR A 14 9.54 1.20 7.05
N TYR A 15 9.72 0.50 5.93
CA TYR A 15 11.00 -0.12 5.60
C TYR A 15 12.09 0.91 5.36
N TYR A 16 11.79 2.01 4.67
CA TYR A 16 12.76 3.08 4.45
C TYR A 16 13.24 3.71 5.77
N ASN A 17 12.32 3.98 6.68
CA ASN A 17 12.68 4.51 7.99
C ASN A 17 13.53 3.51 8.78
N ASN A 18 13.20 2.23 8.72
CA ASN A 18 13.97 1.17 9.38
C ASN A 18 15.41 1.09 8.83
N GLU A 19 15.59 1.12 7.51
CA GLU A 19 16.89 1.12 6.85
C GLU A 19 17.72 2.38 7.18
N CYS A 20 17.04 3.50 7.45
CA CYS A 20 17.69 4.75 7.87
C CYS A 20 17.93 4.84 9.39
N GLY A 21 17.51 3.85 10.18
CA GLY A 21 17.58 3.89 11.64
C GLY A 21 16.67 4.95 12.28
N ILE A 22 15.60 5.31 11.60
CA ILE A 22 14.63 6.34 12.03
C ILE A 22 13.50 5.65 12.78
N PHE A 23 13.49 5.77 14.11
CA PHE A 23 12.48 5.17 14.97
C PHE A 23 11.67 6.26 15.67
N ALA A 24 10.35 6.08 15.71
CA ALA A 24 9.43 7.08 16.27
C ALA A 24 9.72 7.46 17.73
N GLU A 25 10.22 6.52 18.51
CA GLU A 25 10.60 6.72 19.92
C GLU A 25 11.75 7.71 20.13
N ASN A 26 12.58 7.90 19.09
CA ASN A 26 13.76 8.77 19.12
C ASN A 26 13.52 10.14 18.51
N LEU A 27 12.29 10.43 18.05
CA LEU A 27 11.95 11.63 17.31
C LEU A 27 11.05 12.57 18.13
N SER A 28 11.26 13.88 17.95
CA SER A 28 10.27 14.86 18.37
C SER A 28 9.00 14.73 17.51
N PRO A 29 7.82 15.20 17.98
CA PRO A 29 6.61 15.19 17.16
C PRO A 29 6.74 15.94 15.83
N GLU A 30 7.55 17.00 15.80
CA GLU A 30 7.82 17.79 14.61
C GLU A 30 8.69 17.02 13.61
N ASP A 31 9.74 16.35 14.10
CA ASP A 31 10.62 15.53 13.26
C ASP A 31 9.92 14.26 12.78
N PHE A 32 9.09 13.63 13.63
CA PHE A 32 8.29 12.49 13.23
C PHE A 32 7.43 12.81 11.99
N ASN A 33 6.81 13.98 11.95
CA ASN A 33 6.00 14.41 10.81
C ASN A 33 6.79 14.53 9.48
N LYS A 34 8.12 14.68 9.53
CA LYS A 34 8.97 14.72 8.33
C LYS A 34 9.21 13.33 7.73
N HIS A 35 9.03 12.28 8.51
CA HIS A 35 9.36 10.90 8.13
C HIS A 35 8.11 10.03 7.87
N VAL A 36 6.92 10.60 7.91
CA VAL A 36 5.66 9.87 7.71
C VAL A 36 4.88 10.36 6.48
N GLY A 37 4.07 9.47 5.93
CA GLY A 37 3.18 9.78 4.82
C GLY A 37 3.92 10.34 3.60
N LYS A 38 3.36 11.36 2.98
CA LYS A 38 3.89 12.01 1.77
C LYS A 38 5.22 12.75 1.97
N ARG A 39 5.61 13.02 3.21
CA ARG A 39 6.88 13.67 3.56
C ARG A 39 8.05 12.69 3.67
N ASN A 40 7.78 11.41 3.77
CA ASN A 40 8.81 10.38 3.73
C ASN A 40 9.52 10.41 2.37
N LYS A 41 10.86 10.39 2.39
CA LYS A 41 11.69 10.52 1.18
C LYS A 41 11.39 9.44 0.14
N ALA A 42 11.26 8.18 0.56
CA ALA A 42 10.97 7.08 -0.35
C ALA A 42 9.55 7.19 -0.93
N VAL A 43 8.56 7.56 -0.10
CA VAL A 43 7.20 7.77 -0.56
C VAL A 43 7.12 8.92 -1.56
N PHE A 44 7.77 10.03 -1.26
CA PHE A 44 7.81 11.17 -2.15
C PHE A 44 8.45 10.83 -3.50
N ALA A 45 9.58 10.12 -3.50
CA ALA A 45 10.27 9.72 -4.70
C ALA A 45 9.44 8.75 -5.55
N LEU A 46 8.90 7.69 -4.95
CA LEU A 46 8.23 6.61 -5.67
C LEU A 46 6.78 6.95 -6.04
N PHE A 47 6.02 7.54 -5.13
CA PHE A 47 4.58 7.71 -5.29
C PHE A 47 4.13 9.13 -5.61
N GLY A 48 5.04 10.09 -5.49
CA GLY A 48 4.77 11.51 -5.74
C GLY A 48 3.90 12.16 -4.67
N CYS A 49 3.54 13.41 -4.89
CA CYS A 49 2.61 14.15 -4.06
C CYS A 49 1.67 15.02 -4.88
N GLU A 50 0.45 15.22 -4.37
CA GLU A 50 -0.45 16.26 -4.83
C GLU A 50 -0.18 17.49 -3.96
N GLY A 51 0.27 18.61 -4.57
CA GLY A 51 0.67 19.78 -3.82
C GLY A 51 -0.51 20.52 -3.20
N ASN A 52 -0.38 20.82 -1.91
CA ASN A 52 -0.88 22.06 -1.33
C ASN A 52 0.35 22.89 -0.98
N GLU A 53 0.37 24.16 -1.33
CA GLU A 53 1.55 25.03 -1.32
C GLU A 53 2.25 25.19 0.03
N ASP A 54 1.63 24.78 1.14
CA ASP A 54 2.12 25.08 2.50
C ASP A 54 2.76 23.90 3.27
N GLU A 55 2.72 22.65 2.78
CA GLU A 55 3.03 21.53 3.68
C GLU A 55 4.02 20.48 3.19
N THR A 56 4.57 20.52 1.97
CA THR A 56 5.05 19.28 1.35
C THR A 56 6.49 19.24 0.84
N GLN A 57 7.36 20.15 1.21
CA GLN A 57 8.76 19.98 0.82
C GLN A 57 9.58 19.29 1.92
N PRO A 58 10.27 18.16 1.62
CA PRO A 58 11.41 17.75 2.42
C PRO A 58 12.41 18.92 2.44
N THR A 59 12.97 19.25 3.58
CA THR A 59 13.83 20.39 3.84
C THR A 59 15.13 20.38 3.01
N GLU A 60 15.34 19.37 2.17
CA GLU A 60 16.50 19.18 1.30
C GLU A 60 16.07 18.88 -0.15
N ALA A 61 15.44 19.88 -0.81
CA ALA A 61 15.31 19.82 -2.26
C ALA A 61 16.55 20.47 -2.88
N PRO A 62 17.36 19.74 -3.67
CA PRO A 62 18.39 20.37 -4.47
C PRO A 62 17.75 21.16 -5.61
N THR A 63 18.00 22.45 -5.60
CA THR A 63 17.90 23.41 -6.70
C THR A 63 16.57 23.65 -7.43
N GLY A 64 15.91 24.76 -7.13
CA GLY A 64 15.76 25.87 -8.08
C GLY A 64 14.60 25.84 -9.07
N GLU A 65 13.67 24.89 -9.10
CA GLU A 65 12.47 25.02 -9.92
C GLU A 65 11.22 25.01 -9.05
N ARG A 66 10.57 26.16 -8.97
CA ARG A 66 9.21 26.31 -8.47
C ARG A 66 8.25 25.67 -9.49
N THR A 67 7.98 24.39 -9.30
CA THR A 67 6.84 23.73 -9.92
C THR A 67 5.71 23.69 -8.88
N ASP A 68 4.47 23.79 -9.32
CA ASP A 68 3.18 23.84 -8.59
C ASP A 68 2.97 22.84 -7.45
N GLY A 69 3.96 22.50 -6.66
CA GLY A 69 3.86 21.59 -5.52
C GLY A 69 3.44 20.14 -5.88
N LYS A 70 2.99 19.90 -7.09
CA LYS A 70 2.58 18.60 -7.60
C LYS A 70 3.76 17.87 -8.21
N ARG A 71 3.98 16.64 -7.77
CA ARG A 71 5.01 15.79 -8.35
C ARG A 71 4.47 14.43 -8.67
N ARG A 72 4.68 14.00 -9.92
CA ARG A 72 4.38 12.66 -10.37
C ARG A 72 5.32 11.67 -9.68
N GLY A 73 4.78 10.55 -9.21
CA GLY A 73 5.58 9.44 -8.72
C GLY A 73 6.22 8.65 -9.87
N HIS A 74 7.26 7.92 -9.51
CA HIS A 74 8.04 7.09 -10.44
C HIS A 74 7.55 5.64 -10.52
N VAL A 75 6.57 5.25 -9.70
CA VAL A 75 5.93 3.92 -9.79
C VAL A 75 4.62 4.02 -10.57
N LEU A 76 4.53 3.28 -11.64
CA LEU A 76 3.32 3.11 -12.44
C LEU A 76 2.69 1.76 -12.12
N PHE A 77 1.40 1.78 -11.80
CA PHE A 77 0.61 0.59 -11.53
C PHE A 77 -0.26 0.29 -12.74
N ALA A 78 -0.10 -0.89 -13.32
CA ALA A 78 -1.04 -1.37 -14.33
C ALA A 78 -2.39 -1.69 -13.67
N ASP A 79 -3.48 -1.43 -14.39
CA ASP A 79 -4.80 -1.86 -13.96
C ASP A 79 -5.00 -3.33 -14.31
N ILE A 80 -5.53 -4.08 -13.36
CA ILE A 80 -5.92 -5.47 -13.56
C ILE A 80 -7.41 -5.47 -13.91
N ILE A 81 -7.71 -5.90 -15.14
CA ILE A 81 -9.08 -6.07 -15.60
C ILE A 81 -9.38 -7.57 -15.64
N ARG A 82 -10.27 -8.00 -14.74
CA ARG A 82 -10.75 -9.38 -14.73
C ARG A 82 -11.93 -9.53 -15.67
N ASN A 83 -11.91 -10.57 -16.49
CA ASN A 83 -13.05 -10.95 -17.29
C ASN A 83 -14.13 -11.58 -16.38
N LYS A 84 -15.37 -11.16 -16.58
CA LYS A 84 -16.53 -11.56 -15.77
C LYS A 84 -16.88 -13.06 -15.80
N GLU A 85 -16.24 -13.81 -16.68
CA GLU A 85 -16.47 -15.24 -16.89
C GLU A 85 -15.66 -16.16 -15.96
N GLU A 86 -14.75 -15.59 -15.16
CA GLU A 86 -13.98 -16.35 -14.18
C GLU A 86 -14.85 -16.60 -12.96
N LYS A 87 -14.84 -17.86 -12.51
CA LYS A 87 -15.67 -18.42 -11.42
C LYS A 87 -15.34 -17.84 -10.04
N THR A 88 -15.69 -16.59 -9.82
CA THR A 88 -15.67 -16.03 -8.47
C THR A 88 -17.04 -16.21 -7.85
N ASP A 89 -17.12 -17.01 -6.83
CA ASP A 89 -18.31 -17.07 -6.01
C ASP A 89 -18.42 -15.85 -5.13
N LYS A 90 -19.63 -15.30 -5.09
CA LYS A 90 -19.98 -14.21 -4.20
C LYS A 90 -20.73 -14.75 -3.01
N LYS A 91 -20.27 -14.43 -1.83
CA LYS A 91 -20.98 -14.79 -0.59
C LYS A 91 -21.46 -13.55 0.10
N ILE A 92 -22.74 -13.54 0.44
CA ILE A 92 -23.36 -12.48 1.23
C ILE A 92 -23.27 -12.89 2.70
N HIS A 93 -22.65 -12.03 3.49
CA HIS A 93 -22.58 -12.14 4.94
C HIS A 93 -23.52 -11.12 5.55
N ASN A 94 -24.50 -11.59 6.30
CA ASN A 94 -25.41 -10.74 7.05
C ASN A 94 -24.81 -10.43 8.42
N HIS A 95 -24.72 -9.17 8.76
CA HIS A 95 -24.18 -8.69 10.02
C HIS A 95 -25.25 -7.97 10.83
N VAL A 96 -25.28 -8.23 12.13
CA VAL A 96 -26.12 -7.52 13.08
C VAL A 96 -25.27 -7.05 14.25
N LYS A 97 -25.52 -5.83 14.70
CA LYS A 97 -24.90 -5.32 15.92
C LYS A 97 -25.80 -5.63 17.12
N ILE A 98 -25.21 -6.24 18.13
CA ILE A 98 -25.90 -6.62 19.36
C ILE A 98 -25.60 -5.57 20.45
N ASP A 99 -26.64 -5.12 21.13
CA ASP A 99 -26.51 -4.30 22.32
C ASP A 99 -25.95 -5.15 23.49
N ARG A 100 -24.88 -4.67 24.10
CA ARG A 100 -24.18 -5.39 25.18
C ARG A 100 -24.98 -5.46 26.48
N PHE A 101 -25.93 -4.55 26.70
CA PHE A 101 -26.71 -4.48 27.92
C PHE A 101 -27.98 -5.32 27.83
N THR A 102 -28.68 -5.25 26.70
CA THR A 102 -29.96 -5.95 26.52
C THR A 102 -29.78 -7.32 25.88
N GLY A 103 -28.65 -7.59 25.21
CA GLY A 103 -28.42 -8.79 24.42
C GLY A 103 -29.26 -8.87 23.14
N GLY A 104 -30.03 -7.82 22.83
CA GLY A 104 -30.87 -7.73 21.64
C GLY A 104 -30.16 -7.07 20.46
N ALA A 105 -30.73 -7.27 19.27
CA ALA A 105 -30.24 -6.57 18.08
C ALA A 105 -30.53 -5.06 18.19
N ILE A 106 -29.55 -4.24 17.80
CA ILE A 106 -29.75 -2.79 17.70
C ILE A 106 -30.58 -2.50 16.47
N ASP A 107 -31.64 -1.71 16.62
CA ASP A 107 -32.51 -1.32 15.52
C ASP A 107 -31.72 -0.53 14.46
N GLY A 108 -31.94 -0.84 13.18
CA GLY A 108 -31.23 -0.23 12.05
C GLY A 108 -29.76 -0.65 11.88
N ALA A 109 -29.27 -1.63 12.65
CA ALA A 109 -27.87 -2.10 12.58
C ALA A 109 -27.71 -3.44 11.86
N LEU A 110 -28.64 -3.82 11.01
CA LEU A 110 -28.51 -4.92 10.06
C LEU A 110 -27.87 -4.40 8.78
N PHE A 111 -26.81 -5.03 8.34
CA PHE A 111 -26.19 -4.71 7.06
C PHE A 111 -25.61 -5.99 6.41
N ASP A 112 -25.58 -5.97 5.10
CA ASP A 112 -25.05 -7.08 4.30
C ASP A 112 -23.69 -6.69 3.72
N GLU A 113 -22.79 -7.65 3.67
CA GLU A 113 -21.47 -7.52 3.07
C GLU A 113 -21.31 -8.60 2.00
N GLU A 114 -21.02 -8.20 0.77
CA GLU A 114 -20.71 -9.11 -0.32
C GLU A 114 -19.20 -9.30 -0.40
N ALA A 115 -18.74 -10.54 -0.22
CA ALA A 115 -17.34 -10.92 -0.33
C ALA A 115 -17.11 -11.82 -1.54
N LEU A 116 -16.00 -11.60 -2.23
CA LEU A 116 -15.50 -12.54 -3.22
C LEU A 116 -14.78 -13.67 -2.50
N ILE A 117 -15.14 -14.92 -2.84
CA ILE A 117 -14.51 -16.10 -2.25
C ILE A 117 -13.71 -16.81 -3.32
N VAL A 118 -12.48 -17.12 -2.97
CA VAL A 118 -11.62 -18.02 -3.74
C VAL A 118 -11.76 -19.42 -3.14
N HIS A 119 -12.02 -20.41 -3.97
CA HIS A 119 -12.09 -21.80 -3.52
C HIS A 119 -10.67 -22.35 -3.30
N PRO A 120 -10.40 -23.05 -2.19
CA PRO A 120 -9.09 -23.63 -1.91
C PRO A 120 -8.61 -24.62 -2.96
N ASP A 121 -9.53 -25.31 -3.61
CA ASP A 121 -9.23 -26.32 -4.64
C ASP A 121 -8.98 -25.71 -6.03
N GLU A 122 -9.36 -24.45 -6.23
CA GLU A 122 -9.15 -23.70 -7.48
C GLU A 122 -8.59 -22.31 -7.12
N PRO A 123 -7.31 -22.22 -6.69
CA PRO A 123 -6.71 -20.94 -6.34
C PRO A 123 -6.67 -20.04 -7.56
N GLU A 124 -7.03 -18.79 -7.35
CA GLU A 124 -7.06 -17.81 -8.39
C GLU A 124 -5.78 -17.01 -8.40
N GLU A 125 -5.04 -17.06 -9.49
CA GLU A 125 -3.81 -16.30 -9.68
C GLU A 125 -4.14 -14.92 -10.26
N ILE A 126 -3.58 -13.89 -9.64
CA ILE A 126 -3.67 -12.51 -10.10
C ILE A 126 -2.25 -12.03 -10.38
N GLU A 127 -1.97 -11.76 -11.65
CA GLU A 127 -0.71 -11.16 -12.06
C GLU A 127 -0.90 -9.66 -12.25
N PHE A 128 0.03 -8.86 -11.72
CA PHE A 128 0.06 -7.44 -12.00
C PHE A 128 1.49 -6.93 -12.19
N GLU A 129 1.63 -6.04 -13.13
CA GLU A 129 2.88 -5.39 -13.44
C GLU A 129 3.00 -4.03 -12.78
N LEU A 130 4.21 -3.76 -12.29
CA LEU A 130 4.62 -2.46 -11.80
C LEU A 130 5.83 -2.01 -12.62
N LEU A 131 5.79 -0.80 -13.12
CA LEU A 131 6.94 -0.18 -13.74
C LEU A 131 7.51 0.87 -12.78
N VAL A 132 8.79 0.76 -12.47
CA VAL A 132 9.51 1.74 -11.66
C VAL A 132 10.46 2.50 -12.58
N ASP A 133 10.19 3.78 -12.79
CA ASP A 133 11.08 4.69 -13.50
C ASP A 133 12.15 5.20 -12.54
N VAL A 134 13.38 4.73 -12.69
CA VAL A 134 14.48 5.02 -11.77
C VAL A 134 15.22 6.27 -12.23
N ASP A 135 14.97 7.40 -11.57
CA ASP A 135 15.69 8.66 -11.79
C ASP A 135 16.99 8.75 -10.95
N GLU A 136 17.75 9.83 -11.13
CA GLU A 136 19.00 10.05 -10.41
C GLU A 136 18.83 10.03 -8.89
N ARG A 137 17.72 10.53 -8.37
CA ARG A 137 17.43 10.61 -6.92
C ARG A 137 17.17 9.26 -6.30
N ILE A 138 16.52 8.37 -7.04
CA ILE A 138 16.30 6.99 -6.63
C ILE A 138 17.64 6.24 -6.70
N ASN A 139 18.46 6.53 -7.71
CA ASN A 139 19.79 5.95 -7.85
C ASN A 139 20.76 6.39 -6.74
N GLU A 140 20.67 7.64 -6.29
CA GLU A 140 21.50 8.16 -5.19
C GLU A 140 21.18 7.49 -3.84
N ASP A 141 19.98 7.00 -3.65
CA ASP A 141 19.57 6.35 -2.41
C ASP A 141 18.89 5.00 -2.67
N GLN A 142 19.71 3.98 -2.85
CA GLN A 142 19.24 2.62 -3.14
C GLN A 142 18.31 2.04 -2.06
N ARG A 143 18.31 2.58 -0.83
CA ARG A 143 17.38 2.17 0.24
C ARG A 143 15.93 2.41 -0.14
N ILE A 144 15.68 3.37 -1.06
CA ILE A 144 14.33 3.65 -1.58
C ILE A 144 13.77 2.41 -2.30
N ILE A 145 14.56 1.84 -3.23
CA ILE A 145 14.15 0.65 -3.97
C ILE A 145 14.08 -0.58 -3.06
N LEU A 146 15.07 -0.77 -2.19
CA LEU A 146 15.07 -1.89 -1.24
C LEU A 146 13.82 -1.87 -0.35
N ALA A 147 13.46 -0.71 0.19
CA ALA A 147 12.26 -0.54 1.01
C ALA A 147 10.96 -0.86 0.23
N PHE A 148 10.91 -0.51 -1.04
CA PHE A 148 9.77 -0.82 -1.89
C PHE A 148 9.69 -2.31 -2.22
N GLU A 149 10.82 -2.96 -2.52
CA GLU A 149 10.90 -4.40 -2.75
C GLU A 149 10.46 -5.20 -1.52
N GLU A 150 10.89 -4.80 -0.31
CA GLU A 150 10.43 -5.45 0.93
C GLU A 150 8.92 -5.25 1.16
N ALA A 151 8.39 -4.08 0.83
CA ALA A 151 6.95 -3.86 0.89
C ALA A 151 6.16 -4.75 -0.09
N LEU A 152 6.69 -4.99 -1.29
CA LEU A 152 6.11 -5.92 -2.27
C LEU A 152 6.21 -7.38 -1.80
N LYS A 153 7.34 -7.78 -1.22
CA LYS A 153 7.49 -9.12 -0.62
C LYS A 153 6.48 -9.37 0.49
N ASP A 154 6.12 -8.35 1.27
CA ASP A 154 5.10 -8.49 2.31
C ASP A 154 3.69 -8.76 1.75
N VAL A 155 3.37 -8.25 0.56
CA VAL A 155 2.14 -8.65 -0.15
C VAL A 155 2.20 -10.14 -0.49
N CYS A 156 3.31 -10.60 -1.05
CA CYS A 156 3.50 -12.00 -1.43
C CYS A 156 3.54 -12.96 -0.23
N LYS A 157 3.93 -12.48 0.95
CA LYS A 157 3.95 -13.23 2.21
C LYS A 157 2.59 -13.24 2.96
N GLY A 158 1.56 -12.56 2.45
CA GLY A 158 0.32 -12.34 3.19
C GLY A 158 0.42 -11.38 4.37
N MET A 159 1.57 -10.71 4.55
CA MET A 159 1.81 -9.77 5.65
C MET A 159 1.30 -8.35 5.40
N LEU A 160 0.98 -8.04 4.15
CA LEU A 160 0.37 -6.79 3.73
C LEU A 160 -0.95 -7.08 2.99
N PRO A 161 -2.06 -7.24 3.71
CA PRO A 161 -3.35 -7.49 3.08
C PRO A 161 -3.83 -6.26 2.31
N LEU A 162 -4.52 -6.50 1.19
CA LEU A 162 -4.98 -5.46 0.27
C LEU A 162 -6.52 -5.37 0.29
N GLY A 163 -7.03 -4.16 0.25
CA GLY A 163 -8.46 -3.89 0.15
C GLY A 163 -9.14 -3.55 1.47
N GLY A 164 -10.45 -3.82 1.55
CA GLY A 164 -11.26 -3.57 2.74
C GLY A 164 -11.31 -4.78 3.68
N ASN A 165 -11.77 -4.55 4.92
CA ASN A 165 -12.01 -5.59 5.93
C ASN A 165 -10.79 -6.47 6.26
N VAL A 166 -9.58 -5.94 6.12
CA VAL A 166 -8.33 -6.67 6.42
C VAL A 166 -8.27 -7.18 7.86
N ASN A 167 -8.91 -6.48 8.79
CA ASN A 167 -9.06 -6.89 10.18
C ASN A 167 -10.01 -8.10 10.39
N LYS A 168 -10.74 -8.50 9.34
CA LYS A 168 -11.59 -9.70 9.32
C LYS A 168 -10.92 -10.85 8.54
N GLY A 169 -9.65 -10.70 8.11
CA GLY A 169 -8.91 -11.71 7.37
C GLY A 169 -9.11 -11.68 5.85
N TYR A 170 -9.70 -10.59 5.31
CA TYR A 170 -9.82 -10.44 3.86
C TYR A 170 -8.54 -9.84 3.24
N GLY A 171 -8.34 -10.11 1.95
CA GLY A 171 -7.31 -9.49 1.14
C GLY A 171 -5.90 -10.00 1.39
N GLN A 172 -5.74 -11.17 2.00
CA GLN A 172 -4.44 -11.83 2.11
C GLN A 172 -4.08 -12.52 0.80
N PHE A 173 -2.83 -12.37 0.38
CA PHE A 173 -2.30 -12.95 -0.84
C PHE A 173 -1.02 -13.71 -0.51
N GLU A 174 -0.81 -14.80 -1.22
CA GLU A 174 0.47 -15.51 -1.27
C GLU A 174 0.93 -15.53 -2.72
N GLY A 175 2.21 -15.34 -2.97
CA GLY A 175 2.67 -15.29 -4.35
C GLY A 175 4.17 -15.11 -4.48
N LYS A 176 4.59 -14.92 -5.73
CA LYS A 176 5.98 -14.74 -6.12
C LYS A 176 6.22 -13.32 -6.61
N LEU A 177 7.41 -12.83 -6.41
CA LEU A 177 7.84 -11.52 -6.90
C LEU A 177 8.98 -11.67 -7.91
N TYR A 178 8.79 -11.08 -9.07
CA TYR A 178 9.79 -11.04 -10.12
C TYR A 178 10.27 -9.62 -10.36
N LYS A 179 11.56 -9.46 -10.60
CA LYS A 179 12.17 -8.21 -11.03
C LYS A 179 12.98 -8.46 -12.29
N ASP A 180 12.65 -7.76 -13.38
CA ASP A 180 13.32 -7.90 -14.69
C ASP A 180 13.42 -9.37 -15.14
N GLY A 181 12.35 -10.15 -14.92
CA GLY A 181 12.27 -11.56 -15.23
C GLY A 181 12.94 -12.51 -14.24
N ASN A 182 13.62 -12.01 -13.22
CA ASN A 182 14.25 -12.82 -12.18
C ASN A 182 13.36 -12.94 -10.94
N CYS A 183 13.15 -14.16 -10.44
CA CYS A 183 12.43 -14.36 -9.18
C CYS A 183 13.28 -13.83 -8.02
N ILE A 184 12.74 -12.85 -7.27
CA ILE A 184 13.39 -12.27 -6.08
C ILE A 184 12.71 -12.66 -4.79
N TYR A 185 11.55 -13.30 -4.88
CA TYR A 185 10.83 -13.93 -3.78
C TYR A 185 9.91 -15.06 -4.28
N GLU A 186 9.94 -16.21 -3.61
CA GLU A 186 9.12 -17.40 -3.88
C GLU A 186 8.47 -17.95 -2.60
#